data_9afb26760137cf7de6c566e28b0eae79
#
_entry.id   9afb26760137cf7de6c566e28b0eae79
#
_cell.length_a   1.000
_cell.length_b   1.000
_cell.length_c   1.000
_cell.angle_alpha   90.00
_cell.angle_beta   90.00
_cell.angle_gamma   90.00
#
_symmetry.space_group_name_H-M   'P 1'
#
loop_
_entity.id
_entity.type
_entity.pdbx_description
1 polymer ?
#
loop_
_entity_poly.entity_id
_entity_poly.type
_entity_poly.pdbx_seq_one_letter_code
_entity_poly.pdbx_strand_id
1 'polypeptide(L)'
;MSGDFQAPKGVSEYLPPRSSYFEFVLAGLTRPALAAGYKLIELPVFEDTGLFARGVGETSDVVTKEMYTFEDRGGRSLTLRPEGTAGVMRAVIEHGLDRGQLPVKLFYRGAFFRAERPQAGRYRQFYQFGIEAIGVDDPYLDAEVISIANDGFRGLGLTQLELQISDRKSTRLNSSHTVISYAVF
;
A
#
# COMPACT_ATOMS: atom_id res chain seq x y z
N MET A 1 15.05 1.17 -35.76
CA MET A 1 14.00 2.17 -35.43
C MET A 1 14.34 2.72 -34.07
N SER A 2 14.91 3.92 -33.96
CA SER A 2 14.99 4.64 -32.69
C SER A 2 13.54 5.04 -32.36
N GLY A 3 12.97 4.42 -31.34
CA GLY A 3 11.57 4.64 -31.04
C GLY A 3 11.31 6.06 -30.56
N ASP A 4 10.37 6.71 -31.17
CA ASP A 4 9.83 8.01 -30.73
C ASP A 4 9.13 7.92 -29.35
N PHE A 5 9.05 6.70 -28.79
CA PHE A 5 8.37 6.41 -27.53
C PHE A 5 9.34 5.89 -26.47
N GLN A 6 9.27 6.48 -25.31
CA GLN A 6 10.03 6.07 -24.11
C GLN A 6 9.06 5.91 -22.92
N ALA A 7 9.46 5.14 -21.92
CA ALA A 7 8.69 5.06 -20.68
C ALA A 7 8.50 6.45 -20.06
N PRO A 8 7.30 6.76 -19.55
CA PRO A 8 7.03 8.05 -18.93
C PRO A 8 7.99 8.33 -17.78
N LYS A 9 8.36 9.60 -17.60
CA LYS A 9 9.25 10.01 -16.50
C LYS A 9 8.65 9.65 -15.15
N GLY A 10 9.42 8.96 -14.31
CA GLY A 10 8.99 8.52 -12.98
C GLY A 10 8.24 7.17 -12.99
N VAL A 11 8.26 6.46 -14.11
CA VAL A 11 7.77 5.09 -14.25
C VAL A 11 8.97 4.19 -14.56
N SER A 12 9.15 3.13 -13.77
CA SER A 12 10.27 2.20 -13.90
C SER A 12 9.85 0.91 -14.56
N GLU A 13 10.72 0.37 -15.40
CA GLU A 13 10.61 -0.95 -15.98
C GLU A 13 11.66 -1.87 -15.35
N TYR A 14 11.28 -3.10 -15.08
CA TYR A 14 12.16 -4.12 -14.51
C TYR A 14 12.42 -5.20 -15.56
N LEU A 15 13.48 -5.00 -16.36
CA LEU A 15 13.94 -5.97 -17.35
C LEU A 15 14.87 -7.01 -16.70
N PRO A 16 15.03 -8.22 -17.29
CA PRO A 16 16.03 -9.16 -16.83
C PRO A 16 17.46 -8.56 -16.88
N PRO A 17 18.30 -8.81 -15.87
CA PRO A 17 18.07 -9.66 -14.69
C PRO A 17 17.33 -8.95 -13.52
N ARG A 18 17.05 -7.65 -13.61
CA ARG A 18 16.44 -6.87 -12.52
C ARG A 18 15.06 -7.37 -12.14
N SER A 19 14.29 -7.90 -13.09
CA SER A 19 12.97 -8.49 -12.81
C SER A 19 13.05 -9.67 -11.85
N SER A 20 14.13 -10.47 -11.88
CA SER A 20 14.31 -11.57 -10.93
C SER A 20 14.56 -11.09 -9.51
N TYR A 21 15.28 -9.98 -9.34
CA TYR A 21 15.45 -9.34 -8.02
C TYR A 21 14.12 -8.79 -7.50
N PHE A 22 13.32 -8.21 -8.38
CA PHE A 22 12.00 -7.70 -8.03
C PHE A 22 11.10 -8.83 -7.49
N GLU A 23 11.03 -9.96 -8.20
CA GLU A 23 10.27 -11.14 -7.75
C GLU A 23 10.82 -11.72 -6.45
N PHE A 24 12.13 -11.75 -6.27
CA PHE A 24 12.76 -12.19 -5.02
C PHE A 24 12.32 -11.32 -3.83
N VAL A 25 12.30 -10.00 -3.99
CA VAL A 25 11.84 -9.07 -2.94
C VAL A 25 10.36 -9.30 -2.62
N LEU A 26 9.50 -9.40 -3.63
CA LEU A 26 8.08 -9.66 -3.42
C LEU A 26 7.84 -11.00 -2.70
N ALA A 27 8.55 -12.06 -3.08
CA ALA A 27 8.47 -13.36 -2.43
C ALA A 27 8.93 -13.30 -0.96
N GLY A 28 10.01 -12.57 -0.69
CA GLY A 28 10.56 -12.36 0.65
C GLY A 28 9.58 -11.67 1.59
N LEU A 29 8.88 -10.65 1.13
CA LEU A 29 7.85 -9.94 1.90
C LEU A 29 6.56 -10.76 2.04
N THR A 30 6.18 -11.52 1.02
CA THR A 30 4.94 -12.31 1.01
C THR A 30 5.00 -13.50 1.96
N ARG A 31 6.14 -14.18 2.05
CA ARG A 31 6.29 -15.41 2.84
C ARG A 31 5.90 -15.28 4.32
N PRO A 32 6.40 -14.30 5.10
CA PRO A 32 6.01 -14.15 6.51
C PRO A 32 4.53 -13.78 6.67
N ALA A 33 3.94 -12.99 5.78
CA ALA A 33 2.51 -12.69 5.80
C ALA A 33 1.65 -13.94 5.61
N LEU A 34 1.98 -14.81 4.64
CA LEU A 34 1.30 -16.07 4.44
C LEU A 34 1.45 -17.00 5.66
N ALA A 35 2.65 -17.07 6.25
CA ALA A 35 2.92 -17.88 7.45
C ALA A 35 2.09 -17.42 8.65
N ALA A 36 1.80 -16.12 8.78
CA ALA A 36 0.94 -15.55 9.82
C ALA A 36 -0.57 -15.65 9.49
N GLY A 37 -0.94 -16.31 8.38
CA GLY A 37 -2.33 -16.56 8.00
C GLY A 37 -3.00 -15.46 7.18
N TYR A 38 -2.27 -14.42 6.77
CA TYR A 38 -2.80 -13.38 5.90
C TYR A 38 -3.07 -13.95 4.49
N LYS A 39 -4.13 -13.47 3.87
CA LYS A 39 -4.54 -13.87 2.51
C LYS A 39 -4.33 -12.74 1.54
N LEU A 40 -3.94 -13.08 0.31
CA LEU A 40 -3.80 -12.10 -0.76
C LEU A 40 -5.17 -11.54 -1.15
N ILE A 41 -5.25 -10.22 -1.24
CA ILE A 41 -6.32 -9.51 -1.93
C ILE A 41 -5.74 -8.78 -3.15
N GLU A 42 -6.32 -9.01 -4.32
CA GLU A 42 -6.04 -8.22 -5.52
C GLU A 42 -7.02 -7.07 -5.60
N LEU A 43 -6.50 -5.86 -5.55
CA LEU A 43 -7.28 -4.63 -5.59
C LEU A 43 -7.37 -4.10 -7.02
N PRO A 44 -8.47 -3.48 -7.41
CA PRO A 44 -8.55 -2.72 -8.67
C PRO A 44 -7.43 -1.67 -8.75
N VAL A 45 -6.92 -1.47 -9.98
CA VAL A 45 -5.88 -0.44 -10.23
C VAL A 45 -6.44 0.97 -10.16
N PHE A 46 -7.73 1.14 -10.43
CA PHE A 46 -8.47 2.39 -10.29
C PHE A 46 -9.79 2.16 -9.57
N GLU A 47 -10.25 3.17 -8.86
CA GLU A 47 -11.46 3.18 -8.04
C GLU A 47 -12.21 4.50 -8.25
N ASP A 48 -13.41 4.62 -7.72
CA ASP A 48 -14.12 5.90 -7.63
C ASP A 48 -13.28 6.92 -6.86
N THR A 49 -13.17 8.12 -7.40
CA THR A 49 -12.35 9.20 -6.79
C THR A 49 -12.78 9.50 -5.35
N GLY A 50 -14.07 9.43 -5.06
CA GLY A 50 -14.63 9.70 -3.74
C GLY A 50 -14.15 8.71 -2.67
N LEU A 51 -13.75 7.50 -3.05
CA LEU A 51 -13.19 6.53 -2.12
C LEU A 51 -11.92 7.06 -1.46
N PHE A 52 -10.99 7.58 -2.26
CA PHE A 52 -9.72 8.09 -1.74
C PHE A 52 -9.88 9.43 -1.01
N ALA A 53 -10.75 10.32 -1.48
CA ALA A 53 -11.06 11.57 -0.81
C ALA A 53 -11.58 11.31 0.62
N ARG A 54 -12.46 10.32 0.79
CA ARG A 54 -13.00 9.93 2.10
C ARG A 54 -11.96 9.20 2.97
N GLY A 55 -11.14 8.32 2.41
CA GLY A 55 -10.21 7.47 3.15
C GLY A 55 -8.95 8.21 3.61
N VAL A 56 -8.38 9.06 2.77
CA VAL A 56 -7.12 9.78 3.05
C VAL A 56 -7.36 11.16 3.68
N GLY A 57 -8.58 11.68 3.56
CA GLY A 57 -8.98 13.02 3.98
C GLY A 57 -8.92 14.04 2.84
N GLU A 58 -10.02 14.75 2.64
CA GLU A 58 -10.24 15.69 1.52
C GLU A 58 -9.18 16.80 1.42
N THR A 59 -8.55 17.15 2.53
CA THR A 59 -7.53 18.21 2.62
C THR A 59 -6.10 17.69 2.56
N SER A 60 -5.88 16.39 2.41
CA SER A 60 -4.54 15.83 2.32
C SER A 60 -3.86 16.22 1.00
N ASP A 61 -2.54 16.39 1.02
CA ASP A 61 -1.77 16.67 -0.20
C ASP A 61 -1.91 15.55 -1.25
N VAL A 62 -2.07 14.31 -0.82
CA VAL A 62 -2.31 13.16 -1.71
C VAL A 62 -3.59 13.37 -2.52
N VAL A 63 -4.69 13.74 -1.87
CA VAL A 63 -5.99 13.96 -2.53
C VAL A 63 -5.98 15.22 -3.40
N THR A 64 -5.36 16.30 -2.92
CA THR A 64 -5.44 17.60 -3.60
C THR A 64 -4.45 17.77 -4.75
N LYS A 65 -3.30 17.08 -4.72
CA LYS A 65 -2.17 17.36 -5.64
C LYS A 65 -1.57 16.13 -6.32
N GLU A 66 -1.77 14.92 -5.75
CA GLU A 66 -0.97 13.76 -6.14
C GLU A 66 -1.78 12.64 -6.81
N MET A 67 -3.11 12.77 -6.94
CA MET A 67 -3.93 11.76 -7.58
C MET A 67 -3.93 11.89 -9.11
N TYR A 68 -3.86 10.75 -9.81
CA TYR A 68 -4.15 10.64 -11.23
C TYR A 68 -5.63 10.36 -11.42
N THR A 69 -6.41 11.40 -11.66
CA THR A 69 -7.87 11.33 -11.82
C THR A 69 -8.25 11.56 -13.28
N PHE A 70 -9.24 10.80 -13.76
CA PHE A 70 -9.77 10.88 -15.10
C PHE A 70 -11.27 10.54 -15.10
N GLU A 71 -11.97 10.96 -16.14
CA GLU A 71 -13.35 10.57 -16.37
C GLU A 71 -13.43 9.38 -17.33
N ASP A 72 -14.27 8.42 -17.03
CA ASP A 72 -14.58 7.35 -17.98
C ASP A 72 -15.63 7.81 -19.00
N ARG A 73 -15.92 6.96 -19.99
CA ARG A 73 -16.91 7.28 -21.03
C ARG A 73 -18.33 7.48 -20.49
N GLY A 74 -18.62 7.06 -19.28
CA GLY A 74 -19.89 7.23 -18.59
C GLY A 74 -19.96 8.49 -17.71
N GLY A 75 -18.91 9.34 -17.71
CA GLY A 75 -18.82 10.54 -16.89
C GLY A 75 -18.51 10.28 -15.42
N ARG A 76 -18.02 9.08 -15.07
CA ARG A 76 -17.62 8.74 -13.70
C ARG A 76 -16.18 9.17 -13.46
N SER A 77 -15.96 9.85 -12.32
CA SER A 77 -14.62 10.25 -11.89
C SER A 77 -13.89 9.07 -11.25
N LEU A 78 -12.82 8.64 -11.88
CA LEU A 78 -11.99 7.51 -11.47
C LEU A 78 -10.57 7.98 -11.18
N THR A 79 -9.92 7.30 -10.23
CA THR A 79 -8.55 7.64 -9.80
C THR A 79 -7.68 6.38 -9.78
N LEU A 80 -6.48 6.45 -10.36
CA LEU A 80 -5.46 5.43 -10.17
C LEU A 80 -5.09 5.36 -8.68
N ARG A 81 -5.12 4.17 -8.10
CA ARG A 81 -4.90 3.97 -6.66
C ARG A 81 -3.59 4.59 -6.15
N PRO A 82 -3.63 5.59 -5.26
CA PRO A 82 -2.44 6.21 -4.66
C PRO A 82 -1.94 5.47 -3.42
N GLU A 83 -2.78 4.59 -2.84
CA GLU A 83 -2.54 3.77 -1.67
C GLU A 83 -3.49 2.55 -1.68
N GLY A 84 -3.33 1.58 -0.77
CA GLY A 84 -4.09 0.33 -0.80
C GLY A 84 -5.17 0.21 0.26
N THR A 85 -5.02 0.86 1.40
CA THR A 85 -5.90 0.69 2.58
C THR A 85 -7.35 1.00 2.28
N ALA A 86 -7.64 2.11 1.58
CA ALA A 86 -9.02 2.48 1.22
C ALA A 86 -9.69 1.42 0.34
N GLY A 87 -8.95 0.87 -0.64
CA GLY A 87 -9.44 -0.21 -1.49
C GLY A 87 -9.73 -1.50 -0.71
N VAL A 88 -8.85 -1.85 0.24
CA VAL A 88 -9.08 -3.00 1.13
C VAL A 88 -10.32 -2.78 1.98
N MET A 89 -10.46 -1.63 2.62
CA MET A 89 -11.62 -1.31 3.47
C MET A 89 -12.93 -1.33 2.67
N ARG A 90 -12.94 -0.77 1.45
CA ARG A 90 -14.10 -0.86 0.57
C ARG A 90 -14.46 -2.32 0.28
N ALA A 91 -13.49 -3.14 -0.09
CA ALA A 91 -13.71 -4.55 -0.42
C ALA A 91 -14.23 -5.35 0.79
N VAL A 92 -13.67 -5.12 1.98
CA VAL A 92 -14.11 -5.76 3.23
C VAL A 92 -15.56 -5.46 3.51
N ILE A 93 -15.98 -4.19 3.39
CA ILE A 93 -17.34 -3.74 3.65
C ILE A 93 -18.31 -4.25 2.56
N GLU A 94 -17.95 -4.09 1.29
CA GLU A 94 -18.77 -4.49 0.14
C GLU A 94 -19.08 -5.98 0.15
N HIS A 95 -18.09 -6.80 0.48
CA HIS A 95 -18.26 -8.26 0.52
C HIS A 95 -18.63 -8.80 1.90
N GLY A 96 -18.85 -7.93 2.90
CA GLY A 96 -19.29 -8.31 4.25
C GLY A 96 -18.28 -9.18 5.00
N LEU A 97 -16.99 -9.04 4.73
CA LEU A 97 -15.95 -9.84 5.37
C LEU A 97 -15.84 -9.49 6.87
N ASP A 98 -16.20 -8.28 7.25
CA ASP A 98 -16.28 -7.78 8.63
C ASP A 98 -17.38 -8.46 9.47
N ARG A 99 -18.30 -9.19 8.82
CA ARG A 99 -19.38 -9.92 9.48
C ARG A 99 -19.06 -11.38 9.75
N GLY A 100 -17.89 -11.83 9.31
CA GLY A 100 -17.41 -13.20 9.44
C GLY A 100 -16.47 -13.40 10.61
N GLN A 101 -15.48 -14.27 10.42
CA GLN A 101 -14.43 -14.52 11.40
C GLN A 101 -13.47 -13.33 11.46
N LEU A 102 -13.26 -12.78 12.66
CA LEU A 102 -12.33 -11.70 12.93
C LEU A 102 -11.08 -12.22 13.67
N PRO A 103 -9.92 -11.57 13.50
CA PRO A 103 -9.67 -10.46 12.58
C PRO A 103 -9.66 -10.89 11.11
N VAL A 104 -10.06 -10.01 10.20
CA VAL A 104 -9.82 -10.17 8.77
C VAL A 104 -8.36 -9.86 8.51
N LYS A 105 -7.59 -10.84 8.01
CA LYS A 105 -6.15 -10.73 7.76
C LYS A 105 -5.87 -10.76 6.27
N LEU A 106 -5.52 -9.61 5.69
CA LEU A 106 -5.28 -9.45 4.27
C LEU A 106 -3.92 -8.83 4.01
N PHE A 107 -3.29 -9.19 2.91
CA PHE A 107 -2.16 -8.46 2.36
C PHE A 107 -2.40 -8.19 0.88
N TYR A 108 -1.83 -7.09 0.40
CA TYR A 108 -1.84 -6.73 -1.01
C TYR A 108 -0.42 -6.42 -1.49
N ARG A 109 -0.22 -6.51 -2.79
CA ARG A 109 1.00 -6.09 -3.46
C ARG A 109 0.65 -5.59 -4.86
N GLY A 110 1.37 -4.61 -5.36
CA GLY A 110 1.12 -4.12 -6.70
C GLY A 110 1.64 -2.72 -6.94
N ALA A 111 1.39 -2.23 -8.15
CA ALA A 111 1.71 -0.88 -8.54
C ALA A 111 0.70 0.13 -7.96
N PHE A 112 1.23 1.27 -7.50
CA PHE A 112 0.48 2.42 -7.02
C PHE A 112 0.98 3.67 -7.74
N PHE A 113 0.18 4.74 -7.73
CA PHE A 113 0.39 5.87 -8.62
C PHE A 113 0.22 7.20 -7.89
N ARG A 114 1.23 8.06 -7.97
CA ARG A 114 1.16 9.44 -7.44
C ARG A 114 1.76 10.42 -8.42
N ALA A 115 1.05 11.52 -8.68
CA ALA A 115 1.50 12.58 -9.60
C ALA A 115 2.57 13.48 -8.96
N GLU A 116 3.51 12.87 -8.25
CA GLU A 116 4.61 13.59 -7.59
C GLU A 116 5.66 14.05 -8.59
N ARG A 117 6.47 15.05 -8.18
CA ARG A 117 7.67 15.42 -8.90
C ARG A 117 8.71 14.29 -8.74
N PRO A 118 9.10 13.59 -9.82
CA PRO A 118 10.03 12.48 -9.72
C PRO A 118 11.40 12.95 -9.21
N GLN A 119 11.90 12.25 -8.20
CA GLN A 119 13.25 12.42 -7.64
C GLN A 119 13.75 11.08 -7.10
N ALA A 120 14.98 11.03 -6.58
CA ALA A 120 15.50 9.82 -5.96
C ALA A 120 14.58 9.33 -4.83
N GLY A 121 14.12 8.07 -4.92
CA GLY A 121 13.19 7.47 -3.97
C GLY A 121 11.71 7.87 -4.12
N ARG A 122 11.36 8.79 -5.06
CA ARG A 122 9.98 9.15 -5.37
C ARG A 122 9.66 8.93 -6.83
N TYR A 123 8.74 8.03 -7.08
CA TYR A 123 8.31 7.62 -8.42
C TYR A 123 6.82 7.92 -8.61
N ARG A 124 6.41 8.10 -9.86
CA ARG A 124 4.99 8.27 -10.22
C ARG A 124 4.26 6.94 -10.24
N GLN A 125 4.96 5.87 -10.59
CA GLN A 125 4.51 4.50 -10.38
C GLN A 125 5.53 3.85 -9.42
N PHE A 126 5.04 3.30 -8.33
CA PHE A 126 5.84 2.60 -7.32
C PHE A 126 5.11 1.34 -6.87
N TYR A 127 5.82 0.41 -6.26
CA TYR A 127 5.23 -0.81 -5.75
C TYR A 127 5.07 -0.71 -4.24
N GLN A 128 3.90 -1.16 -3.76
CA GLN A 128 3.66 -1.35 -2.33
C GLN A 128 3.39 -2.82 -2.03
N PHE A 129 3.84 -3.22 -0.87
CA PHE A 129 3.39 -4.39 -0.14
C PHE A 129 2.72 -3.88 1.14
N GLY A 130 1.46 -4.20 1.36
CA GLY A 130 0.70 -3.77 2.53
C GLY A 130 0.05 -4.93 3.25
N ILE A 131 -0.12 -4.78 4.55
CA ILE A 131 -0.73 -5.78 5.44
C ILE A 131 -1.82 -5.07 6.23
N GLU A 132 -3.02 -5.65 6.24
CA GLU A 132 -4.18 -5.11 6.95
C GLU A 132 -4.75 -6.17 7.89
N ALA A 133 -4.86 -5.85 9.17
CA ALA A 133 -5.55 -6.63 10.19
C ALA A 133 -6.76 -5.84 10.67
N ILE A 134 -7.97 -6.32 10.40
CA ILE A 134 -9.19 -5.52 10.52
C ILE A 134 -10.20 -6.18 11.45
N GLY A 135 -10.87 -5.38 12.29
CA GLY A 135 -12.05 -5.78 13.05
C GLY A 135 -11.79 -6.20 14.49
N VAL A 136 -10.56 -6.13 14.98
CA VAL A 136 -10.21 -6.42 16.39
C VAL A 136 -9.26 -5.33 16.88
N ASP A 137 -9.56 -4.75 18.03
CA ASP A 137 -8.69 -3.81 18.73
C ASP A 137 -7.83 -4.58 19.73
N ASP A 138 -6.68 -5.06 19.26
CA ASP A 138 -5.74 -5.87 20.05
C ASP A 138 -4.29 -5.49 19.71
N PRO A 139 -3.51 -5.00 20.69
CA PRO A 139 -2.11 -4.63 20.47
C PRO A 139 -1.22 -5.79 20.01
N TYR A 140 -1.63 -7.04 20.22
CA TYR A 140 -0.93 -8.19 19.66
C TYR A 140 -1.00 -8.26 18.14
N LEU A 141 -2.07 -7.73 17.52
CA LEU A 141 -2.17 -7.62 16.05
C LEU A 141 -1.21 -6.57 15.50
N ASP A 142 -1.05 -5.44 16.20
CA ASP A 142 -0.05 -4.44 15.84
C ASP A 142 1.36 -5.02 15.91
N ALA A 143 1.67 -5.74 16.99
CA ALA A 143 2.95 -6.44 17.16
C ALA A 143 3.17 -7.51 16.08
N GLU A 144 2.12 -8.24 15.68
CA GLU A 144 2.19 -9.23 14.61
C GLU A 144 2.53 -8.56 13.26
N VAL A 145 1.86 -7.47 12.89
CA VAL A 145 2.13 -6.72 11.66
C VAL A 145 3.57 -6.21 11.63
N ILE A 146 4.05 -5.66 12.75
CA ILE A 146 5.44 -5.21 12.91
C ILE A 146 6.40 -6.40 12.70
N SER A 147 6.13 -7.53 13.33
CA SER A 147 6.97 -8.72 13.23
C SER A 147 7.04 -9.25 11.80
N ILE A 148 5.91 -9.30 11.09
CA ILE A 148 5.85 -9.73 9.69
C ILE A 148 6.74 -8.85 8.81
N ALA A 149 6.67 -7.53 8.98
CA ALA A 149 7.50 -6.59 8.23
C ALA A 149 8.99 -6.78 8.55
N ASN A 150 9.34 -6.90 9.84
CA ASN A 150 10.71 -7.17 10.28
C ASN A 150 11.26 -8.47 9.70
N ASP A 151 10.48 -9.55 9.76
CA ASP A 151 10.87 -10.86 9.24
C ASP A 151 11.05 -10.86 7.73
N GLY A 152 10.19 -10.12 7.01
CA GLY A 152 10.32 -9.90 5.58
C GLY A 152 11.65 -9.22 5.23
N PHE A 153 11.96 -8.11 5.89
CA PHE A 153 13.21 -7.37 5.66
C PHE A 153 14.45 -8.18 6.06
N ARG A 154 14.44 -8.84 7.22
CA ARG A 154 15.54 -9.71 7.66
C ARG A 154 15.74 -10.88 6.71
N GLY A 155 14.65 -11.49 6.24
CA GLY A 155 14.69 -12.57 5.25
C GLY A 155 15.27 -12.15 3.90
N LEU A 156 15.25 -10.86 3.58
CA LEU A 156 15.90 -10.25 2.41
C LEU A 156 17.36 -9.85 2.68
N GLY A 157 17.89 -10.09 3.89
CA GLY A 157 19.26 -9.79 4.28
C GLY A 157 19.48 -8.39 4.84
N LEU A 158 18.42 -7.61 5.08
CA LEU A 158 18.53 -6.31 5.72
C LEU A 158 18.72 -6.48 7.23
N THR A 159 19.89 -6.14 7.77
CA THR A 159 20.26 -6.34 9.16
C THR A 159 20.29 -5.05 9.97
N GLN A 160 20.50 -3.92 9.32
CA GLN A 160 20.54 -2.59 9.94
C GLN A 160 19.16 -1.96 9.83
N LEU A 161 18.27 -2.38 10.72
CA LEU A 161 16.88 -1.91 10.77
C LEU A 161 16.65 -1.19 12.10
N GLU A 162 16.03 -0.04 12.05
CA GLU A 162 15.50 0.69 13.19
C GLU A 162 13.98 0.72 13.10
N LEU A 163 13.31 0.27 14.16
CA LEU A 163 11.87 0.38 14.30
C LEU A 163 11.51 1.66 15.03
N GLN A 164 10.78 2.55 14.37
CA GLN A 164 10.23 3.74 15.00
C GLN A 164 8.71 3.62 15.08
N ILE A 165 8.19 3.72 16.29
CA ILE A 165 6.75 3.70 16.56
C ILE A 165 6.35 5.10 17.01
N SER A 166 5.37 5.70 16.34
CA SER A 166 4.82 6.98 16.73
C SER A 166 3.30 6.89 16.82
N ASP A 167 2.75 7.44 17.91
CA ASP A 167 1.31 7.65 18.04
C ASP A 167 0.95 9.00 17.44
N ARG A 168 0.15 9.00 16.39
CA ARG A 168 -0.44 10.21 15.84
C ARG A 168 -1.68 10.54 16.64
N LYS A 169 -1.55 11.27 17.75
CA LYS A 169 -2.71 11.90 18.40
C LYS A 169 -3.39 12.82 17.40
N SER A 170 -4.44 12.32 16.75
CA SER A 170 -5.34 13.19 16.02
C SER A 170 -6.10 14.02 17.06
N THR A 171 -6.00 15.34 17.01
CA THR A 171 -6.80 16.28 17.79
C THR A 171 -8.30 16.24 17.42
N ARG A 172 -8.71 15.33 16.57
CA ARG A 172 -10.09 15.11 16.15
C ARG A 172 -10.42 13.61 16.12
N LEU A 173 -11.25 13.21 17.09
CA LEU A 173 -12.07 11.99 17.13
C LEU A 173 -11.34 10.63 17.08
N ASN A 174 -11.18 10.05 18.27
CA ASN A 174 -11.25 8.62 18.62
C ASN A 174 -10.76 7.56 17.62
N SER A 175 -9.64 7.77 16.95
CA SER A 175 -8.91 6.70 16.32
C SER A 175 -7.42 6.87 16.60
N SER A 176 -6.90 6.07 17.49
CA SER A 176 -5.46 5.89 17.65
C SER A 176 -4.93 5.18 16.41
N HIS A 177 -4.35 5.92 15.50
CA HIS A 177 -3.58 5.33 14.40
C HIS A 177 -2.12 5.27 14.83
N THR A 178 -1.63 4.08 15.07
CA THR A 178 -0.20 3.81 15.25
C THR A 178 0.46 3.88 13.88
N VAL A 179 1.39 4.81 13.70
CA VAL A 179 2.22 4.88 12.51
C VAL A 179 3.49 4.10 12.77
N ILE A 180 3.72 3.07 11.96
CA ILE A 180 4.91 2.23 12.04
C ILE A 180 5.78 2.58 10.83
N SER A 181 7.01 2.99 11.10
CA SER A 181 7.99 3.30 10.06
C SER A 181 9.25 2.48 10.26
N TYR A 182 9.78 1.94 9.15
CA TYR A 182 11.09 1.32 9.14
C TYR A 182 12.06 2.21 8.37
N ALA A 183 13.19 2.53 8.98
CA ALA A 183 14.32 3.13 8.31
C ALA A 183 15.37 2.05 7.98
N VAL A 184 15.92 2.10 6.78
CA VAL A 184 17.04 1.26 6.32
C VAL A 184 18.22 2.19 6.12
N PHE A 185 19.31 1.95 6.82
CA PHE A 185 20.57 2.69 6.74
C PHE A 185 21.64 1.91 5.97
#